data_c32c0c462677e77ff3419eb2c9e4184d
#
_entry.id   c32c0c462677e77ff3419eb2c9e4184d
#
_cell.length_a   1.000
_cell.length_b   1.000
_cell.length_c   1.000
_cell.angle_alpha   90.00
_cell.angle_beta   90.00
_cell.angle_gamma   90.00
#
_symmetry.space_group_name_H-M   'P 1'
#
loop_
_entity.id
_entity.type
_entity.pdbx_description
1 polymer ?
#
loop_
_entity_poly.entity_id
_entity_poly.type
_entity_poly.pdbx_seq_one_letter_code
_entity_poly.pdbx_strand_id
1 'polypeptide(L)'
;VILADSQREIGSLKNANVEFDVNDKKMFTVQIARCYWTQSLTFDALVYVPGTEYGGIIGSVLTDTTLDYVELKGYTWRGMLEHKIIQPSAGSDYKKVSGELNEVLRTLIEQEFDGLFVVSQENTGVSVSNYQFNRYCTLLDGIVKMLASKGCRLDIRHKREEGVPGYVLISAVPVVDYSDQVELSKDCSLNYTMEDSRNGINHLIVAGKGELADRTVYHLYVWPDGSFREEPYYTGLDEIAEVYENTSTETAELKSKAVEKLKGICNKKTFDM
;
A
#
# COMPACT_ATOMS: atom_id res chain seq x y z
N VAL A 1 -11.93 19.81 6.51
CA VAL A 1 -10.58 19.97 5.91
C VAL A 1 -9.97 21.26 6.47
N ILE A 2 -8.81 21.15 7.08
CA ILE A 2 -8.07 22.26 7.66
C ILE A 2 -6.83 22.49 6.84
N LEU A 3 -6.47 23.73 6.60
CA LEU A 3 -5.31 24.14 5.84
C LEU A 3 -4.27 24.72 6.78
N ALA A 4 -3.02 24.33 6.57
CA ALA A 4 -1.89 24.87 7.29
C ALA A 4 -0.79 25.28 6.31
N ASP A 5 -0.15 26.37 6.61
CA ASP A 5 1.05 26.85 5.93
C ASP A 5 2.20 26.80 6.94
N SER A 6 3.30 26.16 6.57
CA SER A 6 4.51 26.10 7.40
C SER A 6 4.20 25.87 8.90
N GLN A 7 3.29 24.92 9.18
CA GLN A 7 2.83 24.57 10.53
C GLN A 7 1.84 25.59 11.16
N ARG A 8 1.43 26.63 10.43
CA ARG A 8 0.40 27.57 10.87
C ARG A 8 -0.94 27.25 10.22
N GLU A 9 -1.97 27.07 11.01
CA GLU A 9 -3.33 26.91 10.49
C GLU A 9 -3.83 28.21 9.83
N ILE A 10 -4.25 28.09 8.57
CA ILE A 10 -4.80 29.21 7.81
C ILE A 10 -6.33 29.28 7.98
N GLY A 11 -6.99 28.11 8.15
CA GLY A 11 -8.43 28.04 8.34
C GLY A 11 -9.03 26.70 7.93
N SER A 12 -10.35 26.65 7.85
CA SER A 12 -11.09 25.48 7.40
C SER A 12 -11.72 25.73 6.04
N LEU A 13 -11.62 24.75 5.13
CA LEU A 13 -12.33 24.77 3.86
C LEU A 13 -13.81 24.45 4.11
N LYS A 14 -14.67 25.39 3.76
CA LYS A 14 -16.12 25.21 3.69
C LYS A 14 -16.54 25.20 2.23
N ASN A 15 -17.52 24.37 1.87
CA ASN A 15 -18.04 24.28 0.50
C ASN A 15 -16.97 23.89 -0.55
N ALA A 16 -16.04 23.02 -0.20
CA ALA A 16 -15.08 22.43 -1.12
C ALA A 16 -15.45 20.97 -1.39
N ASN A 17 -15.28 20.54 -2.64
CA ASN A 17 -15.29 19.12 -2.97
C ASN A 17 -13.87 18.57 -2.74
N VAL A 18 -13.76 17.52 -1.93
CA VAL A 18 -12.47 16.94 -1.55
C VAL A 18 -12.49 15.45 -1.79
N GLU A 19 -11.53 14.98 -2.56
CA GLU A 19 -11.32 13.57 -2.85
C GLU A 19 -9.91 13.16 -2.39
N PHE A 20 -9.81 12.08 -1.63
CA PHE A 20 -8.54 11.46 -1.23
C PHE A 20 -8.48 10.04 -1.76
N ASP A 21 -7.55 9.78 -2.66
CA ASP A 21 -7.16 8.44 -3.08
C ASP A 21 -5.90 8.03 -2.32
N VAL A 22 -6.08 7.25 -1.27
CA VAL A 22 -4.96 6.81 -0.39
C VAL A 22 -4.35 5.49 -0.81
N ASN A 23 -5.01 4.73 -1.69
CA ASN A 23 -4.61 3.38 -2.08
C ASN A 23 -3.89 3.33 -3.42
N ASP A 24 -4.55 3.78 -4.48
CA ASP A 24 -4.04 3.63 -5.85
C ASP A 24 -3.08 4.76 -6.23
N LYS A 25 -3.62 5.95 -6.49
CA LYS A 25 -2.83 7.11 -6.93
C LYS A 25 -2.08 7.79 -5.80
N LYS A 26 -2.56 7.61 -4.57
CA LYS A 26 -2.01 8.26 -3.36
C LYS A 26 -1.93 9.77 -3.47
N MET A 27 -2.96 10.34 -4.09
CA MET A 27 -3.13 11.76 -4.35
C MET A 27 -4.46 12.26 -3.77
N PHE A 28 -4.56 13.56 -3.62
CA PHE A 28 -5.84 14.21 -3.33
C PHE A 28 -6.16 15.29 -4.35
N THR A 29 -7.45 15.59 -4.49
CA THR A 29 -7.96 16.69 -5.28
C THR A 29 -8.93 17.50 -4.42
N VAL A 30 -8.78 18.81 -4.43
CA VAL A 30 -9.68 19.75 -3.76
C VAL A 30 -10.17 20.76 -4.79
N GLN A 31 -11.48 20.86 -4.94
CA GLN A 31 -12.11 21.88 -5.78
C GLN A 31 -12.79 22.92 -4.89
N ILE A 32 -12.35 24.15 -5.02
CA ILE A 32 -12.83 25.28 -4.22
C ILE A 32 -13.46 26.30 -5.15
N ALA A 33 -14.69 26.74 -4.84
CA ALA A 33 -15.29 27.81 -5.62
C ALA A 33 -14.37 29.04 -5.64
N ARG A 34 -14.19 29.66 -6.82
CA ARG A 34 -13.22 30.73 -7.04
C ARG A 34 -13.36 31.90 -6.06
N CYS A 35 -14.58 32.20 -5.61
CA CYS A 35 -14.85 33.26 -4.65
C CYS A 35 -14.29 32.97 -3.23
N TYR A 36 -13.99 31.70 -2.91
CA TYR A 36 -13.41 31.28 -1.63
C TYR A 36 -11.92 30.95 -1.72
N TRP A 37 -11.37 30.93 -2.90
CA TRP A 37 -9.94 30.71 -3.07
C TRP A 37 -9.13 31.93 -2.66
N THR A 38 -8.01 31.72 -1.98
CA THR A 38 -7.06 32.75 -1.57
C THR A 38 -5.65 32.36 -1.97
N GLN A 39 -4.74 33.32 -2.11
CA GLN A 39 -3.35 33.07 -2.49
C GLN A 39 -2.56 32.26 -1.46
N SER A 40 -3.01 32.17 -0.23
CA SER A 40 -2.43 31.29 0.80
C SER A 40 -2.70 29.80 0.54
N LEU A 41 -3.68 29.49 -0.32
CA LEU A 41 -3.98 28.14 -0.78
C LEU A 41 -3.17 27.81 -2.03
N THR A 42 -1.88 27.63 -1.87
CA THR A 42 -0.90 27.44 -2.94
C THR A 42 0.06 26.29 -2.59
N PHE A 43 1.16 26.18 -3.33
CA PHE A 43 2.18 25.16 -3.11
C PHE A 43 2.64 25.12 -1.63
N ASP A 44 2.99 23.92 -1.20
CA ASP A 44 3.49 23.59 0.16
C ASP A 44 2.48 23.76 1.30
N ALA A 45 1.28 24.27 1.03
CA ALA A 45 0.22 24.29 2.04
C ALA A 45 -0.31 22.86 2.31
N LEU A 46 -0.58 22.58 3.59
CA LEU A 46 -1.10 21.30 4.02
C LEU A 46 -2.63 21.30 3.96
N VAL A 47 -3.19 20.23 3.42
CA VAL A 47 -4.63 19.93 3.47
C VAL A 47 -4.81 18.66 4.28
N TYR A 48 -5.66 18.69 5.31
CA TYR A 48 -5.84 17.51 6.16
C TYR A 48 -7.19 17.48 6.89
N VAL A 49 -7.55 16.29 7.30
CA VAL A 49 -8.68 16.03 8.22
C VAL A 49 -8.09 15.58 9.57
N PRO A 50 -8.26 16.36 10.65
CA PRO A 50 -7.63 16.03 11.93
C PRO A 50 -8.01 14.64 12.44
N GLY A 51 -7.04 13.94 13.01
CA GLY A 51 -7.22 12.61 13.59
C GLY A 51 -7.34 11.47 12.60
N THR A 52 -7.23 11.75 11.28
CA THR A 52 -7.33 10.77 10.21
C THR A 52 -6.05 10.70 9.39
N GLU A 53 -5.98 9.73 8.46
CA GLU A 53 -4.90 9.67 7.47
C GLU A 53 -5.17 10.53 6.22
N TYR A 54 -6.33 11.18 6.13
CA TYR A 54 -6.68 12.01 4.99
C TYR A 54 -5.98 13.36 5.07
N GLY A 55 -4.96 13.53 4.26
CA GLY A 55 -4.18 14.76 4.17
C GLY A 55 -2.98 14.62 3.27
N GLY A 56 -2.35 15.77 2.99
CA GLY A 56 -1.18 15.86 2.12
C GLY A 56 -0.73 17.30 1.90
N ILE A 57 0.18 17.48 0.94
CA ILE A 57 0.77 18.78 0.56
C ILE A 57 0.29 19.17 -0.84
N ILE A 58 -0.11 20.43 -1.02
CA ILE A 58 -0.48 20.96 -2.34
C ILE A 58 0.76 21.07 -3.21
N GLY A 59 0.76 20.34 -4.32
CA GLY A 59 1.82 20.35 -5.32
C GLY A 59 1.39 20.90 -6.68
N SER A 60 0.08 21.16 -6.89
CA SER A 60 -0.45 21.72 -8.13
C SER A 60 -1.69 22.58 -7.86
N VAL A 61 -1.75 23.71 -8.55
CA VAL A 61 -2.88 24.64 -8.53
C VAL A 61 -3.31 24.88 -9.98
N LEU A 62 -4.52 24.46 -10.32
CA LEU A 62 -5.12 24.68 -11.63
C LEU A 62 -6.19 25.77 -11.53
N THR A 63 -5.97 26.86 -12.27
CA THR A 63 -6.94 27.94 -12.44
C THR A 63 -7.34 28.00 -13.91
N ASP A 64 -8.59 27.66 -14.21
CA ASP A 64 -9.17 27.78 -15.55
C ASP A 64 -10.26 28.84 -15.49
N THR A 65 -10.19 29.84 -16.37
CA THR A 65 -11.15 30.95 -16.39
C THR A 65 -12.55 30.54 -16.87
N THR A 66 -12.66 29.39 -17.49
CA THR A 66 -13.95 28.80 -17.92
C THR A 66 -14.68 28.07 -16.79
N LEU A 67 -13.94 27.72 -15.71
CA LEU A 67 -14.47 27.03 -14.53
C LEU A 67 -14.78 28.04 -13.41
N ASP A 68 -15.75 27.76 -12.61
CA ASP A 68 -16.12 28.57 -11.42
C ASP A 68 -15.37 28.15 -10.13
N TYR A 69 -14.48 27.19 -10.24
CA TYR A 69 -13.63 26.69 -9.16
C TYR A 69 -12.15 26.72 -9.50
N VAL A 70 -11.33 26.65 -8.47
CA VAL A 70 -9.88 26.39 -8.53
C VAL A 70 -9.66 24.96 -8.04
N GLU A 71 -8.84 24.21 -8.77
CA GLU A 71 -8.49 22.85 -8.41
C GLU A 71 -7.08 22.78 -7.83
N LEU A 72 -6.97 22.22 -6.62
CA LEU A 72 -5.72 21.96 -5.92
C LEU A 72 -5.48 20.47 -5.92
N LYS A 73 -4.27 20.03 -6.26
CA LYS A 73 -3.86 18.62 -6.21
C LYS A 73 -2.56 18.47 -5.44
N GLY A 74 -2.40 17.30 -4.85
CA GLY A 74 -1.17 16.96 -4.17
C GLY A 74 -1.10 15.49 -3.79
N TYR A 75 0.03 15.11 -3.24
CA TYR A 75 0.23 13.76 -2.75
C TYR A 75 -0.28 13.62 -1.32
N THR A 76 -0.95 12.51 -1.03
CA THR A 76 -1.33 12.14 0.33
C THR A 76 -0.09 11.80 1.17
N TRP A 77 -0.26 11.63 2.48
CA TRP A 77 0.85 11.19 3.35
C TRP A 77 1.50 9.90 2.84
N ARG A 78 0.71 8.94 2.34
CA ARG A 78 1.24 7.72 1.72
C ARG A 78 2.01 8.01 0.43
N GLY A 79 1.51 8.90 -0.41
CA GLY A 79 2.19 9.31 -1.62
C GLY A 79 3.54 9.96 -1.35
N MET A 80 3.66 10.74 -0.28
CA MET A 80 4.94 11.32 0.13
C MET A 80 5.96 10.25 0.54
N LEU A 81 5.52 9.22 1.28
CA LEU A 81 6.38 8.08 1.62
C LEU A 81 6.80 7.28 0.38
N GLU A 82 5.95 7.23 -0.65
CA GLU A 82 6.25 6.52 -1.90
C GLU A 82 7.34 7.22 -2.73
N HIS A 83 7.52 8.54 -2.58
CA HIS A 83 8.56 9.30 -3.29
C HIS A 83 9.96 9.11 -2.72
N LYS A 84 10.12 8.47 -1.58
CA LYS A 84 11.42 8.12 -1.01
C LYS A 84 11.81 6.70 -1.38
N ILE A 85 13.10 6.49 -1.59
CA ILE A 85 13.64 5.18 -2.02
C ILE A 85 14.56 4.63 -0.94
N ILE A 86 14.32 3.39 -0.53
CA ILE A 86 15.24 2.65 0.35
C ILE A 86 16.46 2.24 -0.47
N GLN A 87 17.61 2.76 -0.08
CA GLN A 87 18.88 2.47 -0.73
C GLN A 87 19.76 1.57 0.15
N PRO A 88 20.51 0.65 -0.45
CA PRO A 88 21.54 -0.08 0.27
C PRO A 88 22.60 0.90 0.83
N SER A 89 23.17 0.58 1.99
CA SER A 89 24.33 1.30 2.50
C SER A 89 25.53 1.07 1.60
N ALA A 90 26.47 2.02 1.54
CA ALA A 90 27.67 1.90 0.73
C ALA A 90 28.42 0.57 1.04
N GLY A 91 28.74 -0.19 -0.01
CA GLY A 91 29.39 -1.50 0.11
C GLY A 91 28.48 -2.67 0.47
N SER A 92 27.16 -2.45 0.55
CA SER A 92 26.17 -3.52 0.79
C SER A 92 25.28 -3.74 -0.40
N ASP A 93 24.86 -4.98 -0.65
CA ASP A 93 23.96 -5.32 -1.74
C ASP A 93 22.50 -4.91 -1.43
N TYR A 94 22.11 -4.99 -0.16
CA TYR A 94 20.77 -4.75 0.32
C TYR A 94 20.75 -3.95 1.63
N LYS A 95 19.70 -3.17 1.82
CA LYS A 95 19.39 -2.58 3.13
C LYS A 95 18.76 -3.64 4.02
N LYS A 96 19.35 -3.86 5.20
CA LYS A 96 18.84 -4.78 6.23
C LYS A 96 18.59 -4.03 7.51
N VAL A 97 17.54 -4.42 8.24
CA VAL A 97 17.15 -3.82 9.51
C VAL A 97 16.81 -4.88 10.54
N SER A 98 17.06 -4.55 11.80
CA SER A 98 16.65 -5.35 12.97
C SER A 98 16.24 -4.39 14.07
N GLY A 99 15.26 -4.76 14.86
CA GLY A 99 14.81 -3.97 15.99
C GLY A 99 13.28 -4.02 16.15
N GLU A 100 12.79 -3.27 17.11
CA GLU A 100 11.37 -3.06 17.33
C GLU A 100 10.77 -2.25 16.16
N LEU A 101 9.50 -2.54 15.80
CA LEU A 101 8.93 -2.00 14.56
C LEU A 101 8.90 -0.47 14.53
N ASN A 102 8.47 0.21 15.60
CA ASN A 102 8.43 1.67 15.62
C ASN A 102 9.84 2.29 15.64
N GLU A 103 10.84 1.64 16.26
CA GLU A 103 12.23 2.10 16.18
C GLU A 103 12.80 1.99 14.78
N VAL A 104 12.49 0.90 14.06
CA VAL A 104 12.88 0.72 12.66
C VAL A 104 12.19 1.79 11.78
N LEU A 105 10.88 2.01 11.96
CA LEU A 105 10.15 3.06 11.23
C LEU A 105 10.78 4.44 11.48
N ARG A 106 11.13 4.76 12.72
CA ARG A 106 11.78 6.03 13.09
C ARG A 106 13.07 6.25 12.34
N THR A 107 13.91 5.23 12.29
CA THR A 107 15.19 5.30 11.56
C THR A 107 15.01 5.51 10.05
N LEU A 108 13.92 4.98 9.47
CA LEU A 108 13.66 5.08 8.04
C LEU A 108 12.94 6.36 7.64
N ILE A 109 12.18 6.99 8.54
CA ILE A 109 11.22 8.05 8.19
C ILE A 109 11.66 9.42 8.71
N GLU A 110 12.00 9.56 10.00
CA GLU A 110 12.11 10.89 10.63
C GLU A 110 13.18 11.78 10.00
N GLN A 111 14.25 11.21 9.46
CA GLN A 111 15.32 11.95 8.82
C GLN A 111 14.98 12.45 7.39
N GLU A 112 13.89 11.97 6.80
CA GLU A 112 13.56 12.19 5.40
C GLU A 112 12.53 13.31 5.17
N PHE A 113 11.89 13.84 6.23
CA PHE A 113 10.70 14.69 6.08
C PHE A 113 10.67 15.90 7.03
N ASP A 114 11.81 16.44 7.41
CA ASP A 114 11.97 17.71 8.13
C ASP A 114 11.05 17.90 9.35
N GLY A 115 10.76 16.79 10.06
CA GLY A 115 9.93 16.79 11.26
C GLY A 115 8.42 16.79 11.05
N LEU A 116 7.92 16.77 9.81
CA LEU A 116 6.49 16.63 9.54
C LEU A 116 5.96 15.26 9.97
N PHE A 117 6.74 14.22 9.73
CA PHE A 117 6.42 12.85 10.12
C PHE A 117 7.13 12.50 11.44
N VAL A 118 6.35 12.07 12.41
CA VAL A 118 6.83 11.64 13.73
C VAL A 118 6.38 10.21 13.97
N VAL A 119 7.30 9.34 14.37
CA VAL A 119 6.97 7.95 14.66
C VAL A 119 6.65 7.79 16.16
N SER A 120 5.60 7.02 16.46
CA SER A 120 5.17 6.74 17.82
C SER A 120 6.32 6.23 18.69
N GLN A 121 6.36 6.71 19.94
CA GLN A 121 7.31 6.25 20.97
C GLN A 121 6.84 4.95 21.64
N GLU A 122 5.61 4.52 21.39
CA GLU A 122 5.04 3.31 21.97
C GLU A 122 5.73 2.08 21.39
N ASN A 123 6.07 1.14 22.27
CA ASN A 123 6.64 -0.14 21.87
C ASN A 123 5.53 -1.08 21.43
N THR A 124 5.61 -1.59 20.20
CA THR A 124 4.61 -2.51 19.63
C THR A 124 4.70 -3.93 20.21
N GLY A 125 5.79 -4.26 20.91
CA GLY A 125 6.08 -5.63 21.33
C GLY A 125 6.50 -6.57 20.20
N VAL A 126 6.59 -6.06 18.97
CA VAL A 126 6.92 -6.84 17.75
C VAL A 126 8.24 -6.35 17.18
N SER A 127 9.10 -7.29 16.80
CA SER A 127 10.42 -6.97 16.25
C SER A 127 10.70 -7.73 14.96
N VAL A 128 11.53 -7.15 14.12
CA VAL A 128 12.14 -7.80 12.96
C VAL A 128 13.60 -8.12 13.23
N SER A 129 14.08 -9.23 12.69
CA SER A 129 15.48 -9.63 12.75
C SER A 129 16.01 -9.86 11.34
N ASN A 130 17.04 -9.11 10.98
CA ASN A 130 17.71 -9.19 9.68
C ASN A 130 16.74 -9.12 8.49
N TYR A 131 15.69 -8.29 8.60
CA TYR A 131 14.75 -8.09 7.49
C TYR A 131 15.45 -7.38 6.35
N GLN A 132 15.38 -7.95 5.16
CA GLN A 132 16.02 -7.45 3.96
C GLN A 132 14.98 -6.81 3.05
N PHE A 133 15.17 -5.52 2.76
CA PHE A 133 14.35 -4.81 1.77
C PHE A 133 14.73 -5.19 0.35
N ASN A 134 13.77 -5.13 -0.56
CA ASN A 134 14.05 -5.18 -1.99
C ASN A 134 14.92 -3.99 -2.37
N ARG A 135 15.85 -4.22 -3.29
CA ARG A 135 16.79 -3.19 -3.72
C ARG A 135 16.06 -2.07 -4.45
N TYR A 136 16.26 -0.83 -3.99
CA TYR A 136 15.63 0.37 -4.55
C TYR A 136 14.09 0.33 -4.55
N CYS A 137 13.46 -0.34 -3.59
CA CYS A 137 12.03 -0.21 -3.39
C CYS A 137 11.66 1.17 -2.85
N THR A 138 10.41 1.59 -3.06
CA THR A 138 9.91 2.80 -2.42
C THR A 138 9.85 2.61 -0.90
N LEU A 139 9.96 3.70 -0.14
CA LEU A 139 9.89 3.65 1.32
C LEU A 139 8.55 3.07 1.78
N LEU A 140 7.44 3.49 1.14
CA LEU A 140 6.12 2.97 1.45
C LEU A 140 6.02 1.46 1.21
N ASP A 141 6.40 0.98 0.02
CA ASP A 141 6.33 -0.45 -0.34
C ASP A 141 7.20 -1.30 0.60
N GLY A 142 8.42 -0.84 0.88
CA GLY A 142 9.31 -1.53 1.81
C GLY A 142 8.74 -1.65 3.21
N ILE A 143 8.21 -0.55 3.76
CA ILE A 143 7.59 -0.52 5.09
C ILE A 143 6.35 -1.42 5.13
N VAL A 144 5.44 -1.30 4.17
CA VAL A 144 4.20 -2.10 4.13
C VAL A 144 4.50 -3.58 4.10
N LYS A 145 5.44 -4.03 3.26
CA LYS A 145 5.87 -5.44 3.19
C LYS A 145 6.55 -5.91 4.48
N MET A 146 7.37 -5.07 5.09
CA MET A 146 8.02 -5.39 6.37
C MET A 146 6.98 -5.59 7.47
N LEU A 147 6.04 -4.66 7.62
CA LEU A 147 4.98 -4.74 8.63
C LEU A 147 4.06 -5.93 8.39
N ALA A 148 3.64 -6.16 7.15
CA ALA A 148 2.80 -7.30 6.77
C ALA A 148 3.45 -8.65 7.10
N SER A 149 4.79 -8.77 6.98
CA SER A 149 5.53 -9.98 7.37
C SER A 149 5.41 -10.32 8.86
N LYS A 150 4.94 -9.37 9.68
CA LYS A 150 4.75 -9.48 11.14
C LYS A 150 3.28 -9.38 11.55
N GLY A 151 2.35 -9.44 10.61
CA GLY A 151 0.92 -9.27 10.90
C GLY A 151 0.57 -7.85 11.37
N CYS A 152 1.37 -6.86 10.99
CA CYS A 152 1.15 -5.46 11.31
C CYS A 152 0.86 -4.65 10.05
N ARG A 153 0.24 -3.48 10.23
CA ARG A 153 -0.02 -2.50 9.19
C ARG A 153 0.50 -1.12 9.60
N LEU A 154 0.69 -0.25 8.61
CA LEU A 154 1.05 1.13 8.82
C LEU A 154 -0.20 1.95 9.17
N ASP A 155 -0.18 2.60 10.33
CA ASP A 155 -1.20 3.57 10.75
C ASP A 155 -0.62 4.98 10.63
N ILE A 156 -1.38 5.86 9.96
CA ILE A 156 -0.99 7.26 9.73
C ILE A 156 -2.12 8.14 10.23
N ARG A 157 -1.81 9.13 11.07
CA ARG A 157 -2.81 10.07 11.59
C ARG A 157 -2.24 11.47 11.71
N HIS A 158 -2.91 12.44 11.15
CA HIS A 158 -2.58 13.82 11.44
C HIS A 158 -2.97 14.15 12.89
N LYS A 159 -2.02 14.61 13.67
CA LYS A 159 -2.18 15.05 15.07
C LYS A 159 -2.06 16.55 15.16
N ARG A 160 -2.90 17.10 16.01
CA ARG A 160 -2.90 18.51 16.36
C ARG A 160 -3.05 18.63 17.86
N GLU A 161 -2.14 19.36 18.47
CA GLU A 161 -2.17 19.70 19.88
C GLU A 161 -2.15 21.23 20.02
N GLU A 162 -2.76 21.76 21.06
CA GLU A 162 -2.80 23.20 21.28
C GLU A 162 -1.39 23.75 21.55
N GLY A 163 -0.99 24.77 20.79
CA GLY A 163 0.33 25.40 20.93
C GLY A 163 1.52 24.63 20.31
N VAL A 164 1.25 23.49 19.67
CA VAL A 164 2.26 22.70 18.96
C VAL A 164 1.93 22.65 17.47
N PRO A 165 2.91 22.77 16.58
CA PRO A 165 2.69 22.55 15.16
C PRO A 165 2.07 21.20 14.89
N GLY A 166 1.10 21.13 13.97
CA GLY A 166 0.51 19.87 13.56
C GLY A 166 1.54 18.95 12.91
N TYR A 167 1.48 17.66 13.23
CA TYR A 167 2.38 16.64 12.70
C TYR A 167 1.63 15.40 12.26
N VAL A 168 2.27 14.56 11.46
CA VAL A 168 1.74 13.29 10.99
C VAL A 168 2.36 12.16 11.84
N LEU A 169 1.53 11.61 12.74
CA LEU A 169 1.95 10.48 13.57
C LEU A 169 1.90 9.20 12.73
N ILE A 170 3.00 8.47 12.74
CA ILE A 170 3.13 7.15 12.12
C ILE A 170 3.34 6.10 13.21
N SER A 171 2.67 4.96 13.07
CA SER A 171 2.87 3.81 13.96
C SER A 171 2.65 2.48 13.23
N ALA A 172 3.32 1.45 13.70
CA ALA A 172 3.00 0.08 13.37
C ALA A 172 1.91 -0.40 14.33
N VAL A 173 0.81 -0.93 13.77
CA VAL A 173 -0.30 -1.49 14.56
C VAL A 173 -0.61 -2.90 14.09
N PRO A 174 -1.06 -3.81 14.99
CA PRO A 174 -1.49 -5.13 14.58
C PRO A 174 -2.64 -5.06 13.59
N VAL A 175 -2.66 -5.97 12.63
CA VAL A 175 -3.86 -6.21 11.82
C VAL A 175 -4.88 -6.93 12.70
N VAL A 176 -6.05 -6.33 12.87
CA VAL A 176 -7.16 -6.94 13.61
C VAL A 176 -8.06 -7.65 12.60
N ASP A 177 -8.26 -8.92 12.80
CA ASP A 177 -9.22 -9.71 12.04
C ASP A 177 -10.59 -9.62 12.72
N TYR A 178 -11.56 -9.06 12.01
CA TYR A 178 -12.94 -8.93 12.45
C TYR A 178 -13.87 -9.93 11.73
N SER A 179 -13.34 -10.87 10.95
CA SER A 179 -14.15 -11.78 10.11
C SER A 179 -15.20 -12.56 10.92
N ASP A 180 -14.88 -12.89 12.16
CA ASP A 180 -15.80 -13.60 13.06
C ASP A 180 -16.77 -12.68 13.85
N GLN A 181 -16.58 -11.35 13.78
CA GLN A 181 -17.32 -10.38 14.60
C GLN A 181 -18.23 -9.46 13.79
N VAL A 182 -18.01 -9.37 12.48
CA VAL A 182 -18.76 -8.47 11.60
C VAL A 182 -19.64 -9.29 10.68
N GLU A 183 -20.95 -9.27 10.92
CA GLU A 183 -21.95 -9.76 9.99
C GLU A 183 -22.26 -8.67 8.97
N LEU A 184 -21.91 -8.90 7.71
CA LEU A 184 -22.22 -7.97 6.62
C LEU A 184 -23.68 -8.18 6.21
N SER A 185 -24.56 -7.32 6.71
CA SER A 185 -25.97 -7.30 6.35
C SER A 185 -26.36 -6.03 5.60
N LYS A 186 -27.48 -6.06 4.89
CA LYS A 186 -28.04 -4.89 4.20
C LYS A 186 -28.40 -3.72 5.15
N ASP A 187 -28.51 -4.01 6.44
CA ASP A 187 -28.81 -3.01 7.47
C ASP A 187 -27.56 -2.23 7.94
N CYS A 188 -26.37 -2.76 7.65
CA CYS A 188 -25.13 -2.00 7.75
C CYS A 188 -25.05 -1.09 6.52
N SER A 189 -24.97 0.22 6.71
CA SER A 189 -24.84 1.21 5.62
C SER A 189 -23.46 1.11 4.90
N LEU A 190 -22.99 -0.11 4.67
CA LEU A 190 -21.75 -0.43 3.98
C LEU A 190 -22.04 -0.79 2.53
N ASN A 191 -21.49 -0.04 1.62
CA ASN A 191 -21.44 -0.45 0.23
C ASN A 191 -20.22 -1.35 0.04
N TYR A 192 -20.42 -2.57 -0.40
CA TYR A 192 -19.33 -3.49 -0.71
C TYR A 192 -19.60 -4.23 -2.01
N THR A 193 -18.55 -4.59 -2.68
CA THR A 193 -18.57 -5.51 -3.82
C THR A 193 -17.80 -6.76 -3.42
N MET A 194 -18.44 -7.92 -3.55
CA MET A 194 -17.79 -9.21 -3.37
C MET A 194 -17.82 -9.96 -4.70
N GLU A 195 -16.67 -10.32 -5.21
CA GLU A 195 -16.53 -11.17 -6.38
C GLU A 195 -15.91 -12.51 -5.97
N ASP A 196 -16.61 -13.61 -6.24
CA ASP A 196 -16.09 -14.99 -6.13
C ASP A 196 -15.87 -15.51 -7.56
N SER A 197 -14.66 -15.36 -8.07
CA SER A 197 -14.31 -15.79 -9.42
C SER A 197 -13.74 -17.21 -9.41
N ARG A 198 -14.33 -18.09 -10.21
CA ARG A 198 -13.90 -19.48 -10.43
C ARG A 198 -13.26 -19.68 -11.81
N ASN A 199 -13.00 -18.60 -12.54
CA ASN A 199 -12.40 -18.65 -13.87
C ASN A 199 -10.88 -18.53 -13.85
N GLY A 200 -10.25 -18.62 -12.68
CA GLY A 200 -8.81 -18.59 -12.53
C GLY A 200 -8.15 -19.91 -12.92
N ILE A 201 -6.87 -19.84 -13.24
CA ILE A 201 -6.05 -21.01 -13.56
C ILE A 201 -5.94 -21.89 -12.32
N ASN A 202 -6.21 -23.18 -12.49
CA ASN A 202 -6.09 -24.18 -11.41
C ASN A 202 -5.08 -25.29 -11.69
N HIS A 203 -4.52 -25.30 -12.90
CA HIS A 203 -3.44 -26.20 -13.31
C HIS A 203 -2.36 -25.38 -14.04
N LEU A 204 -1.15 -25.30 -13.50
CA LEU A 204 0.01 -24.65 -14.12
C LEU A 204 1.01 -25.69 -14.56
N ILE A 205 1.25 -25.75 -15.87
CA ILE A 205 2.29 -26.58 -16.48
C ILE A 205 3.57 -25.75 -16.52
N VAL A 206 4.54 -26.10 -15.70
CA VAL A 206 5.78 -25.34 -15.55
C VAL A 206 6.88 -25.97 -16.43
N ALA A 207 7.33 -25.21 -17.40
CA ALA A 207 8.33 -25.63 -18.35
C ALA A 207 9.66 -24.88 -18.11
N GLY A 208 10.65 -25.59 -17.61
CA GLY A 208 11.99 -25.08 -17.27
C GLY A 208 13.00 -25.19 -18.40
N LYS A 209 14.27 -25.38 -18.03
CA LYS A 209 15.39 -25.57 -18.95
C LYS A 209 15.28 -26.88 -19.72
N GLY A 210 15.89 -26.94 -20.90
CA GLY A 210 15.93 -28.11 -21.80
C GLY A 210 15.01 -27.92 -23.02
N GLU A 211 15.09 -28.87 -23.94
CA GLU A 211 14.31 -28.90 -25.17
C GLU A 211 13.63 -30.26 -25.35
N LEU A 212 12.43 -30.23 -25.89
CA LEU A 212 11.65 -31.42 -26.20
C LEU A 212 11.56 -32.42 -25.01
N ALA A 213 12.02 -33.63 -25.18
CA ALA A 213 11.96 -34.69 -24.17
C ALA A 213 12.89 -34.46 -22.96
N ASP A 214 13.94 -33.66 -23.12
CA ASP A 214 14.92 -33.35 -22.06
C ASP A 214 14.54 -32.10 -21.27
N ARG A 215 13.39 -31.49 -21.60
CA ARG A 215 12.91 -30.31 -20.90
C ARG A 215 12.38 -30.67 -19.52
N THR A 216 12.79 -29.91 -18.50
CA THR A 216 12.23 -30.04 -17.15
C THR A 216 10.80 -29.53 -17.16
N VAL A 217 9.83 -30.41 -16.93
CA VAL A 217 8.42 -30.08 -16.83
C VAL A 217 7.87 -30.63 -15.52
N TYR A 218 7.13 -29.82 -14.81
CA TYR A 218 6.33 -30.28 -13.67
C TYR A 218 4.97 -29.55 -13.63
N HIS A 219 4.03 -30.10 -12.87
CA HIS A 219 2.66 -29.64 -12.78
C HIS A 219 2.38 -29.12 -11.38
N LEU A 220 1.69 -27.96 -11.30
CA LEU A 220 1.17 -27.43 -10.04
C LEU A 220 -0.33 -27.24 -10.15
N TYR A 221 -1.04 -27.71 -9.14
CA TYR A 221 -2.49 -27.65 -9.07
C TYR A 221 -2.95 -26.86 -7.85
N VAL A 222 -4.03 -26.09 -8.02
CA VAL A 222 -4.71 -25.40 -6.93
C VAL A 222 -5.72 -26.35 -6.29
N TRP A 223 -5.73 -26.42 -4.97
CA TRP A 223 -6.70 -27.18 -4.21
C TRP A 223 -7.77 -26.25 -3.59
N PRO A 224 -8.96 -26.76 -3.21
CA PRO A 224 -10.04 -25.93 -2.63
C PRO A 224 -9.66 -25.21 -1.33
N ASP A 225 -8.68 -25.75 -0.60
CA ASP A 225 -8.12 -25.16 0.62
C ASP A 225 -7.11 -24.00 0.33
N GLY A 226 -6.92 -23.65 -0.95
CA GLY A 226 -5.96 -22.64 -1.39
C GLY A 226 -4.52 -23.12 -1.42
N SER A 227 -4.25 -24.40 -1.12
CA SER A 227 -2.91 -24.98 -1.22
C SER A 227 -2.52 -25.30 -2.67
N PHE A 228 -1.20 -25.36 -2.93
CA PHE A 228 -0.63 -25.69 -4.22
C PHE A 228 0.09 -27.03 -4.11
N ARG A 229 -0.33 -28.02 -4.94
CA ARG A 229 0.19 -29.38 -4.89
C ARG A 229 0.54 -29.88 -6.29
N GLU A 230 1.27 -30.98 -6.36
CA GLU A 230 1.62 -31.64 -7.63
C GLU A 230 0.55 -32.65 -8.07
N GLU A 231 -0.39 -33.00 -7.19
CA GLU A 231 -1.52 -33.88 -7.51
C GLU A 231 -2.72 -33.08 -7.99
N PRO A 232 -3.44 -33.54 -9.05
CA PRO A 232 -4.62 -32.87 -9.57
C PRO A 232 -5.82 -32.99 -8.61
N TYR A 233 -6.59 -31.93 -8.50
CA TYR A 233 -7.90 -31.92 -7.83
C TYR A 233 -9.01 -31.64 -8.85
N TYR A 234 -8.89 -30.55 -9.58
CA TYR A 234 -9.83 -30.22 -10.65
C TYR A 234 -9.45 -30.96 -11.92
N THR A 235 -10.43 -31.62 -12.54
CA THR A 235 -10.24 -32.44 -13.75
C THR A 235 -11.40 -32.26 -14.72
N GLY A 236 -11.19 -32.59 -16.00
CA GLY A 236 -12.23 -32.52 -17.03
C GLY A 236 -12.71 -31.10 -17.30
N LEU A 237 -14.01 -30.83 -17.12
CA LEU A 237 -14.60 -29.52 -17.39
C LEU A 237 -14.20 -28.44 -16.38
N ASP A 238 -13.75 -28.84 -15.21
CA ASP A 238 -13.36 -27.90 -14.14
C ASP A 238 -11.87 -27.54 -14.21
N GLU A 239 -11.10 -28.21 -15.07
CA GLU A 239 -9.67 -27.92 -15.25
C GLU A 239 -9.48 -26.72 -16.18
N ILE A 240 -8.72 -25.72 -15.69
CA ILE A 240 -8.29 -24.56 -16.46
C ILE A 240 -6.77 -24.50 -16.38
N ALA A 241 -6.09 -24.86 -17.47
CA ALA A 241 -4.65 -24.98 -17.50
C ALA A 241 -3.96 -23.81 -18.19
N GLU A 242 -2.76 -23.43 -17.72
CA GLU A 242 -1.85 -22.49 -18.38
C GLU A 242 -0.42 -23.03 -18.38
N VAL A 243 0.34 -22.67 -19.40
CA VAL A 243 1.77 -23.03 -19.47
C VAL A 243 2.60 -21.84 -19.00
N TYR A 244 3.47 -22.06 -18.02
CA TYR A 244 4.46 -21.10 -17.53
C TYR A 244 5.87 -21.50 -18.01
N GLU A 245 6.43 -20.75 -18.92
CA GLU A 245 7.76 -20.98 -19.44
C GLU A 245 8.80 -20.09 -18.72
N ASN A 246 9.83 -20.72 -18.16
CA ASN A 246 10.97 -20.02 -17.59
C ASN A 246 12.25 -20.81 -17.76
N THR A 247 12.93 -20.56 -18.85
CA THR A 247 14.18 -21.27 -19.25
C THR A 247 15.43 -20.70 -18.61
N SER A 248 15.35 -19.55 -17.95
CA SER A 248 16.51 -18.83 -17.40
C SER A 248 16.79 -19.14 -15.92
N THR A 249 15.84 -19.77 -15.22
CA THR A 249 15.91 -19.97 -13.77
C THR A 249 16.36 -21.39 -13.42
N GLU A 250 17.15 -21.53 -12.36
CA GLU A 250 17.54 -22.84 -11.81
C GLU A 250 16.34 -23.56 -11.23
N THR A 251 16.35 -24.90 -11.23
CA THR A 251 15.20 -25.75 -10.88
C THR A 251 14.64 -25.46 -9.48
N ALA A 252 15.50 -25.14 -8.50
CA ALA A 252 15.05 -24.84 -7.13
C ALA A 252 14.23 -23.54 -7.03
N GLU A 253 14.61 -22.51 -7.79
CA GLU A 253 13.91 -21.24 -7.83
C GLU A 253 12.68 -21.28 -8.75
N LEU A 254 12.70 -22.13 -9.77
CA LEU A 254 11.62 -22.26 -10.74
C LEU A 254 10.30 -22.62 -10.08
N LYS A 255 10.33 -23.52 -9.10
CA LYS A 255 9.15 -23.95 -8.33
C LYS A 255 8.57 -22.79 -7.51
N SER A 256 9.42 -22.02 -6.87
CA SER A 256 9.00 -20.84 -6.07
C SER A 256 8.34 -19.77 -6.94
N LYS A 257 8.93 -19.44 -8.09
CA LYS A 257 8.38 -18.50 -9.06
C LYS A 257 7.07 -18.98 -9.69
N ALA A 258 6.95 -20.29 -9.93
CA ALA A 258 5.73 -20.88 -10.45
C ALA A 258 4.57 -20.78 -9.43
N VAL A 259 4.83 -21.00 -8.14
CA VAL A 259 3.85 -20.81 -7.08
C VAL A 259 3.44 -19.32 -6.99
N GLU A 260 4.38 -18.39 -7.09
CA GLU A 260 4.08 -16.94 -7.09
C GLU A 260 3.21 -16.55 -8.29
N LYS A 261 3.56 -17.04 -9.49
CA LYS A 261 2.75 -16.84 -10.70
C LYS A 261 1.34 -17.39 -10.51
N LEU A 262 1.19 -18.64 -10.03
CA LEU A 262 -0.10 -19.28 -9.85
C LEU A 262 -0.98 -18.55 -8.82
N LYS A 263 -0.41 -18.04 -7.72
CA LYS A 263 -1.11 -17.18 -6.75
C LYS A 263 -1.69 -15.93 -7.41
N GLY A 264 -1.05 -15.40 -8.43
CA GLY A 264 -1.50 -14.22 -9.17
C GLY A 264 -2.70 -14.47 -10.07
N ILE A 265 -2.86 -15.68 -10.61
CA ILE A 265 -3.80 -16.02 -11.69
C ILE A 265 -4.86 -17.06 -11.31
N CYS A 266 -4.77 -17.68 -10.12
CA CYS A 266 -5.75 -18.63 -9.63
C CYS A 266 -7.07 -17.94 -9.22
N ASN A 267 -8.08 -18.75 -8.91
CA ASN A 267 -9.37 -18.28 -8.38
C ASN A 267 -9.17 -17.32 -7.21
N LYS A 268 -9.90 -16.22 -7.21
CA LYS A 268 -9.82 -15.18 -6.18
C LYS A 268 -11.19 -14.86 -5.63
N LYS A 269 -11.23 -14.60 -4.34
CA LYS A 269 -12.31 -13.86 -3.72
C LYS A 269 -11.80 -12.45 -3.46
N THR A 270 -12.40 -11.48 -4.12
CA THR A 270 -12.12 -10.07 -3.86
C THR A 270 -13.27 -9.46 -3.08
N PHE A 271 -12.92 -8.60 -2.16
CA PHE A 271 -13.86 -7.87 -1.34
C PHE A 271 -13.42 -6.41 -1.30
N ASP A 272 -14.26 -5.53 -1.86
CA ASP A 272 -14.04 -4.09 -1.90
C ASP A 272 -15.13 -3.39 -1.09
N MET A 273 -14.73 -2.48 -0.20
CA MET A 273 -15.60 -1.63 0.62
C MET A 273 -15.46 -0.17 0.25
#